data_bcc554a1ce14390794e02688f42ed976
#
_entry.id   bcc554a1ce14390794e02688f42ed976
#
_cell.length_a   1.000
_cell.length_b   1.000
_cell.length_c   1.000
_cell.angle_alpha   90.00
_cell.angle_beta   90.00
_cell.angle_gamma   90.00
#
_symmetry.space_group_name_H-M   'P 1'
#
loop_
_entity.id
_entity.type
_entity.pdbx_description
1 polymer ?
#
loop_
_entity_poly.entity_id
_entity_poly.type
_entity_poly.pdbx_seq_one_letter_code
_entity_poly.pdbx_strand_id
1 'polypeptide(L)'
;MHSYPFCWRTGTPLIYKAIPTWFVNVEKIRDRMVELNQSTHWVPGFIGEKRFSNWLGNARDWAISRNRYWGSCIPVWINVDDPEDMLCIGSIEELENLSGKKITDLHRHYLDDLDIEINGKTYKRTSEVLDCWFESGAMPYGQQHYPFENEDNFFDGFPADFIAEGLDQTRGWFYTLTVLAVALFDSVAFKNCITTGMILAEDGRKMSKSLKNYPDPEELLNSYGGDSLRAYLINSPVVRGEPLKFSEEGVQLVTRNIILPLWNSYSFFSTYANADDISFKDLEKASPVQDRTMMDRWIISSMPVSYTHLRAHETCL
;
A
#
# COMPACT_ATOMS: atom_id res chain seq x y z
N MET A 1 -6.23 37.95 -1.27
CA MET A 1 -4.98 37.18 -1.08
C MET A 1 -5.25 35.74 -1.41
N HIS A 2 -4.39 35.08 -2.17
CA HIS A 2 -4.43 33.64 -2.42
C HIS A 2 -3.06 33.05 -2.11
N SER A 3 -3.02 31.78 -1.73
CA SER A 3 -1.75 31.10 -1.52
C SER A 3 -1.08 30.82 -2.88
N TYR A 4 0.18 31.17 -3.01
CA TYR A 4 0.98 30.88 -4.19
C TYR A 4 1.72 29.55 -4.01
N PRO A 5 1.83 28.69 -5.01
CA PRO A 5 2.53 27.41 -4.89
C PRO A 5 4.05 27.59 -4.89
N PHE A 6 4.70 26.92 -3.95
CA PHE A 6 6.15 26.86 -3.82
C PHE A 6 6.66 25.43 -3.96
N CYS A 7 7.85 25.25 -4.49
CA CYS A 7 8.51 23.96 -4.52
C CYS A 7 8.79 23.47 -3.11
N TRP A 8 8.27 22.31 -2.76
CA TRP A 8 8.42 21.76 -1.42
C TRP A 8 9.87 21.38 -1.04
N ARG A 9 10.76 21.23 -2.04
CA ARG A 9 12.18 20.93 -1.82
C ARG A 9 13.03 22.19 -1.68
N THR A 10 12.83 23.15 -2.56
CA THR A 10 13.71 24.33 -2.68
C THR A 10 13.10 25.59 -2.07
N GLY A 11 11.79 25.59 -1.78
CA GLY A 11 11.08 26.80 -1.32
C GLY A 11 10.95 27.90 -2.39
N THR A 12 11.31 27.61 -3.64
CA THR A 12 11.19 28.60 -4.75
C THR A 12 9.75 28.66 -5.28
N PRO A 13 9.27 29.84 -5.72
CA PRO A 13 7.96 29.94 -6.34
C PRO A 13 7.90 29.13 -7.63
N LEU A 14 6.76 28.47 -7.87
CA LEU A 14 6.51 27.70 -9.08
C LEU A 14 5.88 28.60 -10.16
N ILE A 15 6.13 28.27 -11.42
CA ILE A 15 5.47 28.91 -12.57
C ILE A 15 4.62 27.88 -13.30
N TYR A 16 3.47 28.33 -13.82
CA TYR A 16 2.65 27.51 -14.71
C TYR A 16 3.23 27.58 -16.13
N LYS A 17 3.51 26.41 -16.70
CA LYS A 17 4.03 26.27 -18.05
C LYS A 17 3.32 25.09 -18.73
N ALA A 18 2.79 25.32 -19.93
CA ALA A 18 2.29 24.23 -20.77
C ALA A 18 3.48 23.45 -21.33
N ILE A 19 3.44 22.13 -21.20
CA ILE A 19 4.42 21.19 -21.73
C ILE A 19 3.68 20.03 -22.41
N PRO A 20 4.22 19.46 -23.49
CA PRO A 20 3.71 18.20 -24.04
C PRO A 20 3.68 17.14 -22.94
N THR A 21 2.62 16.33 -22.91
CA THR A 21 2.42 15.36 -21.85
C THR A 21 1.65 14.16 -22.37
N TRP A 22 2.07 12.96 -21.98
CA TRP A 22 1.35 11.72 -22.27
C TRP A 22 0.24 11.52 -21.25
N PHE A 23 -0.94 11.10 -21.73
CA PHE A 23 -2.12 10.89 -20.89
C PHE A 23 -2.70 9.50 -21.09
N VAL A 24 -3.20 8.90 -20.01
CA VAL A 24 -4.22 7.85 -20.08
C VAL A 24 -5.57 8.54 -20.20
N ASN A 25 -6.36 8.22 -21.23
CA ASN A 25 -7.71 8.74 -21.42
C ASN A 25 -8.68 8.09 -20.42
N VAL A 26 -8.62 8.56 -19.18
CA VAL A 26 -9.43 8.03 -18.07
C VAL A 26 -10.90 8.39 -18.23
N GLU A 27 -11.21 9.53 -18.83
CA GLU A 27 -12.61 9.96 -19.03
C GLU A 27 -13.39 8.94 -19.86
N LYS A 28 -12.71 8.22 -20.76
CA LYS A 28 -13.32 7.18 -21.60
C LYS A 28 -13.75 5.92 -20.83
N ILE A 29 -13.05 5.60 -19.74
CA ILE A 29 -13.31 4.39 -18.92
C ILE A 29 -13.93 4.72 -17.56
N ARG A 30 -14.18 5.98 -17.27
CA ARG A 30 -14.63 6.51 -15.98
C ARG A 30 -15.89 5.83 -15.45
N ASP A 31 -16.92 5.74 -16.28
CA ASP A 31 -18.21 5.17 -15.88
C ASP A 31 -18.06 3.68 -15.56
N ARG A 32 -17.20 2.97 -16.31
CA ARG A 32 -16.88 1.57 -16.05
C ARG A 32 -16.12 1.38 -14.73
N MET A 33 -15.19 2.28 -14.39
CA MET A 33 -14.52 2.26 -13.09
C MET A 33 -15.51 2.43 -11.93
N VAL A 34 -16.49 3.32 -12.06
CA VAL A 34 -17.54 3.53 -11.03
C VAL A 34 -18.41 2.28 -10.89
N GLU A 35 -18.80 1.66 -11.99
CA GLU A 35 -19.60 0.43 -12.00
C GLU A 35 -18.84 -0.71 -11.31
N LEU A 36 -17.62 -0.98 -11.74
CA LEU A 36 -16.79 -2.07 -11.19
C LEU A 36 -16.46 -1.87 -9.70
N ASN A 37 -16.25 -0.62 -9.25
CA ASN A 37 -16.02 -0.34 -7.83
C ASN A 37 -17.18 -0.79 -6.92
N GLN A 38 -18.41 -0.92 -7.45
CA GLN A 38 -19.55 -1.42 -6.66
C GLN A 38 -19.42 -2.90 -6.28
N SER A 39 -18.60 -3.66 -7.00
CA SER A 39 -18.31 -5.06 -6.69
C SER A 39 -17.17 -5.24 -5.67
N THR A 40 -16.44 -4.17 -5.35
CA THR A 40 -15.36 -4.21 -4.35
C THR A 40 -15.93 -4.01 -2.95
N HIS A 41 -15.56 -4.90 -2.03
CA HIS A 41 -15.90 -4.77 -0.63
C HIS A 41 -14.93 -3.83 0.10
N TRP A 42 -15.42 -2.72 0.62
CA TRP A 42 -14.64 -1.72 1.34
C TRP A 42 -14.88 -1.77 2.85
N VAL A 43 -13.82 -1.69 3.61
CA VAL A 43 -13.85 -1.55 5.07
C VAL A 43 -13.10 -0.28 5.48
N PRO A 44 -13.82 0.75 6.00
CA PRO A 44 -15.28 0.87 6.12
C PRO A 44 -15.97 1.16 4.77
N GLY A 45 -17.21 0.67 4.60
CA GLY A 45 -17.97 0.72 3.34
C GLY A 45 -18.15 2.13 2.77
N PHE A 46 -18.37 3.15 3.61
CA PHE A 46 -18.59 4.53 3.18
C PHE A 46 -17.42 5.11 2.36
N ILE A 47 -16.21 4.54 2.51
CA ILE A 47 -15.04 4.98 1.74
C ILE A 47 -15.22 4.64 0.27
N GLY A 48 -15.58 3.39 -0.03
CA GLY A 48 -15.83 2.94 -1.40
C GLY A 48 -17.07 3.59 -2.01
N GLU A 49 -18.20 3.55 -1.26
CA GLU A 49 -19.50 4.01 -1.73
C GLU A 49 -19.55 5.52 -2.01
N LYS A 50 -18.91 6.33 -1.16
CA LYS A 50 -19.00 7.79 -1.24
C LYS A 50 -17.69 8.42 -1.73
N ARG A 51 -16.62 8.25 -0.96
CA ARG A 51 -15.37 8.97 -1.21
C ARG A 51 -14.69 8.53 -2.50
N PHE A 52 -14.51 7.23 -2.69
CA PHE A 52 -13.82 6.70 -3.86
C PHE A 52 -14.70 6.75 -5.11
N SER A 53 -15.98 6.36 -5.02
CA SER A 53 -16.92 6.48 -6.14
C SER A 53 -17.06 7.93 -6.62
N ASN A 54 -17.14 8.91 -5.72
CA ASN A 54 -17.17 10.32 -6.10
C ASN A 54 -15.87 10.77 -6.78
N TRP A 55 -14.73 10.26 -6.33
CA TRP A 55 -13.46 10.54 -6.97
C TRP A 55 -13.40 9.95 -8.37
N LEU A 56 -13.77 8.68 -8.54
CA LEU A 56 -13.82 8.01 -9.84
C LEU A 56 -14.78 8.73 -10.80
N GLY A 57 -15.99 9.07 -10.36
CA GLY A 57 -17.00 9.74 -11.17
C GLY A 57 -16.60 11.15 -11.65
N ASN A 58 -15.59 11.76 -11.02
CA ASN A 58 -15.04 13.05 -11.42
C ASN A 58 -13.61 12.95 -11.97
N ALA A 59 -13.13 11.73 -12.20
CA ALA A 59 -11.76 11.50 -12.69
C ALA A 59 -11.58 12.14 -14.07
N ARG A 60 -10.43 12.76 -14.25
CA ARG A 60 -9.97 13.33 -15.52
C ARG A 60 -8.82 12.52 -16.06
N ASP A 61 -8.46 12.79 -17.30
CA ASP A 61 -7.32 12.16 -17.94
C ASP A 61 -6.06 12.29 -17.09
N TRP A 62 -5.37 11.17 -16.96
CA TRP A 62 -4.21 11.06 -16.09
C TRP A 62 -2.92 11.31 -16.85
N ALA A 63 -2.23 12.40 -16.52
CA ALA A 63 -0.91 12.70 -17.04
C ALA A 63 0.14 11.75 -16.47
N ILE A 64 0.67 10.86 -17.30
CA ILE A 64 1.58 9.78 -16.90
C ILE A 64 3.06 10.06 -17.19
N SER A 65 3.38 11.07 -17.95
CA SER A 65 4.77 11.44 -18.25
C SER A 65 5.36 12.41 -17.22
N ARG A 66 6.65 12.22 -16.94
CA ARG A 66 7.42 13.11 -16.06
C ARG A 66 8.73 13.50 -16.74
N ASN A 67 9.05 14.78 -16.67
CA ASN A 67 10.34 15.29 -17.11
C ASN A 67 11.36 15.13 -15.96
N ARG A 68 11.89 13.94 -15.83
CA ARG A 68 12.87 13.54 -14.82
C ARG A 68 13.93 12.65 -15.44
N TYR A 69 15.09 12.59 -14.80
CA TYR A 69 16.16 11.69 -15.25
C TYR A 69 15.91 10.25 -14.82
N TRP A 70 15.48 10.01 -13.57
CA TRP A 70 15.27 8.67 -13.02
C TRP A 70 13.79 8.27 -13.05
N GLY A 71 13.54 7.09 -13.60
CA GLY A 71 12.21 6.46 -13.73
C GLY A 71 12.19 5.51 -14.91
N SER A 72 11.12 4.71 -15.03
CA SER A 72 10.90 3.82 -16.15
C SER A 72 10.64 4.62 -17.42
N CYS A 73 11.37 4.34 -18.47
CA CYS A 73 11.23 5.00 -19.76
C CYS A 73 9.87 4.70 -20.39
N ILE A 74 9.24 5.73 -20.98
CA ILE A 74 8.07 5.52 -21.84
C ILE A 74 8.55 4.84 -23.11
N PRO A 75 7.99 3.65 -23.50
CA PRO A 75 8.50 2.83 -24.60
C PRO A 75 7.98 3.32 -25.98
N VAL A 76 8.08 4.62 -26.23
CA VAL A 76 7.61 5.22 -27.48
C VAL A 76 8.77 5.92 -28.19
N TRP A 77 8.98 5.55 -29.43
CA TRP A 77 9.94 6.17 -30.36
C TRP A 77 9.16 6.95 -31.41
N ILE A 78 9.54 8.20 -31.66
CA ILE A 78 8.87 9.15 -32.53
C ILE A 78 9.76 9.44 -33.72
N ASN A 79 9.20 9.40 -34.93
CA ASN A 79 9.90 9.78 -36.14
C ASN A 79 10.34 11.25 -36.07
N VAL A 80 11.61 11.51 -36.38
CA VAL A 80 12.20 12.84 -36.28
C VAL A 80 11.60 13.85 -37.27
N ASP A 81 11.05 13.35 -38.39
CA ASP A 81 10.46 14.17 -39.46
C ASP A 81 8.92 14.24 -39.38
N ASP A 82 8.29 13.33 -38.63
CA ASP A 82 6.83 13.28 -38.51
C ASP A 82 6.40 12.84 -37.09
N PRO A 83 5.99 13.77 -36.20
CA PRO A 83 5.62 13.47 -34.84
C PRO A 83 4.38 12.56 -34.68
N GLU A 84 3.57 12.41 -35.72
CA GLU A 84 2.40 11.50 -35.69
C GLU A 84 2.79 10.05 -36.03
N ASP A 85 3.98 9.84 -36.59
CA ASP A 85 4.53 8.53 -36.90
C ASP A 85 5.34 8.01 -35.69
N MET A 86 4.73 7.11 -34.91
CA MET A 86 5.26 6.64 -33.63
C MET A 86 5.31 5.12 -33.57
N LEU A 87 6.31 4.60 -32.89
CA LEU A 87 6.47 3.18 -32.56
C LEU A 87 6.30 3.00 -31.06
N CYS A 88 5.33 2.21 -30.65
CA CYS A 88 5.17 1.78 -29.24
C CYS A 88 5.74 0.37 -29.13
N ILE A 89 6.84 0.21 -28.42
CA ILE A 89 7.59 -1.06 -28.33
C ILE A 89 7.16 -1.81 -27.09
N GLY A 90 6.66 -3.04 -27.28
CA GLY A 90 6.04 -3.84 -26.24
C GLY A 90 6.98 -4.78 -25.50
N SER A 91 8.18 -5.05 -26.03
CA SER A 91 9.11 -6.00 -25.39
C SER A 91 10.58 -5.66 -25.63
N ILE A 92 11.47 -6.22 -24.80
CA ILE A 92 12.92 -6.13 -25.01
C ILE A 92 13.32 -6.78 -26.34
N GLU A 93 12.75 -7.93 -26.65
CA GLU A 93 13.01 -8.65 -27.89
C GLU A 93 12.66 -7.80 -29.13
N GLU A 94 11.50 -7.14 -29.12
CA GLU A 94 11.09 -6.22 -30.18
C GLU A 94 12.08 -5.06 -30.31
N LEU A 95 12.50 -4.46 -29.17
CA LEU A 95 13.47 -3.38 -29.16
C LEU A 95 14.83 -3.81 -29.70
N GLU A 96 15.30 -5.00 -29.32
CA GLU A 96 16.56 -5.58 -29.85
C GLU A 96 16.48 -5.83 -31.36
N ASN A 97 15.37 -6.38 -31.83
CA ASN A 97 15.15 -6.66 -33.26
C ASN A 97 15.13 -5.37 -34.10
N LEU A 98 14.46 -4.32 -33.59
CA LEU A 98 14.34 -3.04 -34.31
C LEU A 98 15.63 -2.20 -34.26
N SER A 99 16.33 -2.21 -33.14
CA SER A 99 17.56 -1.44 -32.94
C SER A 99 18.83 -2.13 -33.43
N GLY A 100 18.78 -3.45 -33.58
CA GLY A 100 19.95 -4.29 -33.86
C GLY A 100 20.99 -4.34 -32.72
N LYS A 101 20.62 -3.89 -31.51
CA LYS A 101 21.51 -3.85 -30.34
C LYS A 101 20.94 -4.70 -29.23
N LYS A 102 21.83 -5.36 -28.47
CA LYS A 102 21.42 -6.09 -27.27
C LYS A 102 21.12 -5.10 -26.13
N ILE A 103 19.96 -5.28 -25.48
CA ILE A 103 19.48 -4.42 -24.42
C ILE A 103 19.61 -5.15 -23.07
N THR A 104 20.37 -4.57 -22.16
CA THR A 104 20.60 -5.13 -20.81
C THR A 104 19.99 -4.29 -19.71
N ASP A 105 19.59 -3.06 -20.01
CA ASP A 105 19.02 -2.11 -19.06
C ASP A 105 18.08 -1.16 -19.80
N LEU A 106 16.92 -0.86 -19.18
CA LEU A 106 15.87 -0.01 -19.75
C LEU A 106 15.86 1.40 -19.17
N HIS A 107 16.87 1.79 -18.38
CA HIS A 107 16.99 3.15 -17.88
C HIS A 107 17.46 4.14 -18.95
N ARG A 108 17.12 5.40 -18.77
CA ARG A 108 17.37 6.50 -19.74
C ARG A 108 18.76 6.52 -20.33
N HIS A 109 19.78 6.38 -19.49
CA HIS A 109 21.19 6.50 -19.91
C HIS A 109 21.64 5.39 -20.86
N TYR A 110 20.86 4.32 -20.99
CA TYR A 110 21.10 3.27 -22.00
C TYR A 110 20.24 3.45 -23.26
N LEU A 111 19.08 4.13 -23.12
CA LEU A 111 18.08 4.23 -24.18
C LEU A 111 18.02 5.58 -24.87
N ASP A 112 18.48 6.68 -24.26
CA ASP A 112 18.34 8.03 -24.83
C ASP A 112 19.12 8.21 -26.13
N ASP A 113 20.23 7.48 -26.32
CA ASP A 113 21.06 7.46 -27.54
C ASP A 113 20.74 6.28 -28.48
N LEU A 114 19.63 5.59 -28.24
CA LEU A 114 19.20 4.45 -29.05
C LEU A 114 18.23 4.92 -30.13
N ASP A 115 18.77 5.22 -31.31
CA ASP A 115 17.97 5.53 -32.49
C ASP A 115 17.55 4.21 -33.19
N ILE A 116 16.34 4.20 -33.75
CA ILE A 116 15.81 3.09 -34.54
C ILE A 116 15.64 3.56 -35.99
N GLU A 117 16.21 2.80 -36.91
CA GLU A 117 16.16 3.09 -38.35
C GLU A 117 15.26 2.06 -39.06
N ILE A 118 14.14 2.53 -39.64
CA ILE A 118 13.20 1.69 -40.38
C ILE A 118 12.85 2.37 -41.71
N ASN A 119 13.11 1.71 -42.82
CA ASN A 119 12.76 2.18 -44.16
C ASN A 119 13.26 3.61 -44.47
N GLY A 120 14.45 3.94 -43.98
CA GLY A 120 15.05 5.29 -44.17
C GLY A 120 14.48 6.37 -43.27
N LYS A 121 13.65 6.02 -42.26
CA LYS A 121 13.14 6.94 -41.23
C LYS A 121 13.88 6.68 -39.95
N THR A 122 14.19 7.75 -39.23
CA THR A 122 14.85 7.71 -37.91
C THR A 122 13.84 7.99 -36.81
N TYR A 123 13.77 7.07 -35.83
CA TYR A 123 12.90 7.23 -34.66
C TYR A 123 13.73 7.40 -33.40
N LYS A 124 13.37 8.39 -32.60
CA LYS A 124 14.00 8.69 -31.30
C LYS A 124 13.01 8.52 -30.17
N ARG A 125 13.49 7.95 -29.06
CA ARG A 125 12.66 7.77 -27.89
C ARG A 125 12.16 9.12 -27.32
N THR A 126 10.91 9.16 -26.87
CA THR A 126 10.41 10.30 -26.07
C THR A 126 11.26 10.51 -24.82
N SER A 127 11.58 11.76 -24.48
CA SER A 127 12.54 12.08 -23.40
C SER A 127 12.01 11.83 -21.99
N GLU A 128 10.71 11.68 -21.87
CA GLU A 128 10.01 11.54 -20.59
C GLU A 128 10.16 10.13 -20.02
N VAL A 129 9.92 10.03 -18.72
CA VAL A 129 9.76 8.78 -17.97
C VAL A 129 8.33 8.67 -17.43
N LEU A 130 7.91 7.48 -17.06
CA LEU A 130 6.61 7.23 -16.45
C LEU A 130 6.50 7.87 -15.07
N ASP A 131 5.29 8.24 -14.69
CA ASP A 131 4.94 8.59 -13.33
C ASP A 131 5.15 7.39 -12.39
N CYS A 132 5.73 7.62 -11.23
CA CYS A 132 5.89 6.57 -10.21
C CYS A 132 4.55 5.94 -9.78
N TRP A 133 3.45 6.65 -9.94
CA TRP A 133 2.11 6.11 -9.70
C TRP A 133 1.64 5.15 -10.80
N PHE A 134 2.15 5.30 -12.02
CA PHE A 134 1.95 4.31 -13.08
C PHE A 134 2.70 3.02 -12.75
N GLU A 135 3.96 3.14 -12.32
CA GLU A 135 4.79 2.00 -11.91
C GLU A 135 4.13 1.24 -10.74
N SER A 136 3.72 1.96 -9.68
CA SER A 136 3.06 1.35 -8.53
C SER A 136 1.67 0.76 -8.87
N GLY A 137 0.94 1.38 -9.80
CA GLY A 137 -0.34 0.86 -10.30
C GLY A 137 -0.17 -0.39 -11.18
N ALA A 138 0.99 -0.54 -11.82
CA ALA A 138 1.35 -1.72 -12.62
C ALA A 138 1.89 -2.88 -11.78
N MET A 139 2.02 -2.73 -10.46
CA MET A 139 2.59 -3.75 -9.56
C MET A 139 1.96 -5.14 -9.72
N PRO A 140 0.64 -5.32 -9.84
CA PRO A 140 0.04 -6.65 -9.98
C PRO A 140 0.58 -7.43 -11.18
N TYR A 141 0.92 -6.75 -12.26
CA TYR A 141 1.45 -7.32 -13.49
C TYR A 141 2.97 -7.45 -13.44
N GLY A 142 3.63 -6.36 -13.06
CA GLY A 142 5.09 -6.26 -13.05
C GLY A 142 5.77 -7.22 -12.08
N GLN A 143 5.19 -7.47 -10.91
CA GLN A 143 5.76 -8.42 -9.93
C GLN A 143 5.81 -9.86 -10.44
N GLN A 144 4.94 -10.22 -11.38
CA GLN A 144 4.89 -11.55 -11.98
C GLN A 144 5.52 -11.60 -13.36
N HIS A 145 6.03 -10.47 -13.87
CA HIS A 145 6.55 -10.30 -15.23
C HIS A 145 5.51 -10.69 -16.31
N TYR A 146 4.21 -10.50 -15.98
CA TYR A 146 3.12 -10.72 -16.92
C TYR A 146 3.12 -9.66 -18.02
N PRO A 147 2.86 -9.98 -19.32
CA PRO A 147 2.46 -11.29 -19.85
C PRO A 147 3.62 -12.19 -20.32
N PHE A 148 4.88 -11.83 -20.10
CA PHE A 148 6.04 -12.55 -20.62
C PHE A 148 6.35 -13.83 -19.85
N GLU A 149 5.99 -13.85 -18.56
CA GLU A 149 6.10 -14.99 -17.67
C GLU A 149 4.80 -15.15 -16.88
N ASN A 150 4.57 -16.33 -16.30
CA ASN A 150 3.45 -16.65 -15.41
C ASN A 150 2.05 -16.38 -15.99
N GLU A 151 1.90 -16.37 -17.32
CA GLU A 151 0.62 -16.08 -17.98
C GLU A 151 -0.49 -17.00 -17.52
N ASP A 152 -0.21 -18.31 -17.40
CA ASP A 152 -1.19 -19.33 -16.98
C ASP A 152 -1.68 -19.15 -15.53
N ASN A 153 -0.84 -18.60 -14.65
CA ASN A 153 -1.12 -18.50 -13.21
C ASN A 153 -1.49 -17.08 -12.76
N PHE A 154 -1.39 -16.09 -13.63
CA PHE A 154 -1.63 -14.70 -13.29
C PHE A 154 -3.03 -14.48 -12.72
N PHE A 155 -4.04 -15.06 -13.35
CA PHE A 155 -5.44 -14.88 -12.93
C PHE A 155 -5.83 -15.67 -11.67
N ASP A 156 -4.96 -16.53 -11.15
CA ASP A 156 -5.18 -17.17 -9.83
C ASP A 156 -5.05 -16.15 -8.69
N GLY A 157 -4.21 -15.12 -8.89
CA GLY A 157 -3.97 -14.05 -7.90
C GLY A 157 -4.49 -12.67 -8.31
N PHE A 158 -5.10 -12.53 -9.50
CA PHE A 158 -5.66 -11.27 -9.98
C PHE A 158 -7.15 -11.43 -10.33
N PRO A 159 -8.06 -10.55 -9.84
CA PRO A 159 -7.84 -9.44 -8.90
C PRO A 159 -7.34 -9.90 -7.52
N ALA A 160 -6.54 -9.07 -6.83
CA ALA A 160 -6.07 -9.36 -5.48
C ALA A 160 -7.23 -9.65 -4.52
N ASP A 161 -7.07 -10.60 -3.59
CA ASP A 161 -8.10 -10.92 -2.61
C ASP A 161 -8.37 -9.75 -1.67
N PHE A 162 -7.31 -9.06 -1.20
CA PHE A 162 -7.45 -7.81 -0.46
C PHE A 162 -6.20 -6.93 -0.57
N ILE A 163 -6.41 -5.63 -0.34
CA ILE A 163 -5.35 -4.64 -0.09
C ILE A 163 -5.70 -3.80 1.13
N ALA A 164 -4.68 -3.23 1.79
CA ALA A 164 -4.86 -2.38 2.96
C ALA A 164 -3.88 -1.22 2.96
N GLU A 165 -4.39 0.01 3.01
CA GLU A 165 -3.59 1.23 3.08
C GLU A 165 -4.39 2.38 3.73
N GLY A 166 -3.75 3.55 3.86
CA GLY A 166 -4.39 4.74 4.40
C GLY A 166 -5.45 5.35 3.46
N LEU A 167 -6.35 6.11 4.05
CA LEU A 167 -7.45 6.80 3.38
C LEU A 167 -7.00 7.74 2.23
N ASP A 168 -5.80 8.29 2.30
CA ASP A 168 -5.22 9.16 1.28
C ASP A 168 -5.00 8.42 -0.06
N GLN A 169 -4.85 7.09 -0.03
CA GLN A 169 -4.68 6.25 -1.21
C GLN A 169 -5.91 6.14 -2.12
N THR A 170 -7.07 6.64 -1.69
CA THR A 170 -8.21 6.86 -2.58
C THR A 170 -7.90 7.83 -3.72
N ARG A 171 -6.90 8.71 -3.55
CA ARG A 171 -6.37 9.62 -4.57
C ARG A 171 -4.90 9.32 -4.93
N GLY A 172 -4.49 8.08 -4.77
CA GLY A 172 -3.14 7.60 -5.02
C GLY A 172 -3.19 6.17 -5.53
N TRP A 173 -2.64 5.23 -4.80
CA TRP A 173 -2.46 3.85 -5.24
C TRP A 173 -3.76 3.12 -5.58
N PHE A 174 -4.82 3.25 -4.78
CA PHE A 174 -6.11 2.60 -5.11
C PHE A 174 -6.65 3.08 -6.46
N TYR A 175 -6.52 4.38 -6.75
CA TYR A 175 -6.96 4.96 -8.01
C TYR A 175 -6.14 4.44 -9.19
N THR A 176 -4.82 4.43 -9.10
CA THR A 176 -3.96 4.01 -10.21
C THR A 176 -4.07 2.51 -10.47
N LEU A 177 -4.19 1.68 -9.44
CA LEU A 177 -4.54 0.25 -9.59
C LEU A 177 -5.86 0.08 -10.36
N THR A 178 -6.91 0.83 -9.98
CA THR A 178 -8.23 0.74 -10.63
C THR A 178 -8.17 1.18 -12.10
N VAL A 179 -7.49 2.30 -12.39
CA VAL A 179 -7.36 2.79 -13.79
C VAL A 179 -6.70 1.73 -14.67
N LEU A 180 -5.58 1.15 -14.25
CA LEU A 180 -4.86 0.17 -15.05
C LEU A 180 -5.61 -1.15 -15.17
N ALA A 181 -6.23 -1.63 -14.10
CA ALA A 181 -7.02 -2.88 -14.14
C ALA A 181 -8.22 -2.75 -15.08
N VAL A 182 -8.94 -1.63 -15.03
CA VAL A 182 -10.10 -1.41 -15.92
C VAL A 182 -9.65 -1.22 -17.37
N ALA A 183 -8.57 -0.47 -17.59
CA ALA A 183 -8.06 -0.21 -18.94
C ALA A 183 -7.54 -1.49 -19.63
N LEU A 184 -6.88 -2.39 -18.89
CA LEU A 184 -6.22 -3.57 -19.45
C LEU A 184 -7.11 -4.82 -19.44
N PHE A 185 -7.97 -4.99 -18.42
CA PHE A 185 -8.67 -6.26 -18.17
C PHE A 185 -10.18 -6.10 -18.01
N ASP A 186 -10.71 -4.87 -18.05
CA ASP A 186 -12.14 -4.59 -17.73
C ASP A 186 -12.57 -5.20 -16.38
N SER A 187 -11.70 -5.13 -15.38
CA SER A 187 -11.84 -5.78 -14.07
C SER A 187 -11.49 -4.85 -12.93
N VAL A 188 -11.93 -5.20 -11.70
CA VAL A 188 -11.38 -4.60 -10.47
C VAL A 188 -9.93 -5.04 -10.28
N ALA A 189 -9.12 -4.22 -9.62
CA ALA A 189 -7.75 -4.59 -9.25
C ALA A 189 -7.71 -5.44 -7.97
N PHE A 190 -8.72 -5.32 -7.12
CA PHE A 190 -8.83 -5.98 -5.81
C PHE A 190 -10.29 -6.19 -5.43
N LYS A 191 -10.57 -7.31 -4.76
CA LYS A 191 -11.92 -7.71 -4.31
C LYS A 191 -12.30 -7.01 -3.01
N ASN A 192 -11.33 -6.84 -2.09
CA ASN A 192 -11.53 -6.23 -0.79
C ASN A 192 -10.49 -5.12 -0.54
N CYS A 193 -10.92 -4.02 0.08
CA CYS A 193 -10.03 -2.93 0.47
C CYS A 193 -10.26 -2.53 1.92
N ILE A 194 -9.24 -2.69 2.75
CA ILE A 194 -9.24 -2.21 4.14
C ILE A 194 -8.57 -0.84 4.15
N THR A 195 -9.31 0.18 4.57
CA THR A 195 -8.83 1.55 4.57
C THR A 195 -8.67 2.07 5.98
N THR A 196 -7.44 2.37 6.37
CA THR A 196 -7.14 2.94 7.69
C THR A 196 -7.29 4.46 7.71
N GLY A 197 -7.60 4.99 8.89
CA GLY A 197 -7.60 6.43 9.15
C GLY A 197 -6.18 7.01 9.10
N MET A 198 -6.09 8.33 9.09
CA MET A 198 -4.81 9.02 9.11
C MET A 198 -4.25 9.13 10.52
N ILE A 199 -2.96 8.85 10.68
CA ILE A 199 -2.23 9.12 11.91
C ILE A 199 -1.71 10.56 11.83
N LEU A 200 -2.12 11.38 12.78
CA LEU A 200 -1.77 12.78 12.91
C LEU A 200 -0.79 12.96 14.07
N ALA A 201 -0.05 14.05 14.07
CA ALA A 201 0.75 14.45 15.22
C ALA A 201 -0.17 14.73 16.44
N GLU A 202 0.37 14.79 17.62
CA GLU A 202 -0.37 15.02 18.87
C GLU A 202 -1.21 16.30 18.83
N ASP A 203 -0.70 17.34 18.16
CA ASP A 203 -1.41 18.60 17.96
C ASP A 203 -2.52 18.53 16.87
N GLY A 204 -2.70 17.38 16.25
CA GLY A 204 -3.69 17.12 15.20
C GLY A 204 -3.28 17.56 13.79
N ARG A 205 -2.06 18.09 13.61
CA ARG A 205 -1.53 18.40 12.27
C ARG A 205 -1.00 17.14 11.60
N LYS A 206 -0.92 17.18 10.26
CA LYS A 206 -0.30 16.09 9.48
C LYS A 206 1.17 15.93 9.91
N MET A 207 1.60 14.70 10.14
CA MET A 207 3.00 14.39 10.37
C MET A 207 3.86 14.77 9.17
N SER A 208 4.97 15.44 9.42
CA SER A 208 5.88 15.93 8.37
C SER A 208 7.33 15.84 8.82
N LYS A 209 8.18 15.29 7.94
CA LYS A 209 9.63 15.24 8.15
C LYS A 209 10.24 16.64 8.33
N SER A 210 9.72 17.64 7.63
CA SER A 210 10.20 19.03 7.73
C SER A 210 9.82 19.68 9.06
N LEU A 211 8.66 19.31 9.64
CA LEU A 211 8.21 19.82 10.93
C LEU A 211 8.75 19.04 12.12
N LYS A 212 9.24 17.81 11.90
CA LYS A 212 9.69 16.89 12.96
C LYS A 212 8.67 16.79 14.11
N ASN A 213 7.39 16.73 13.76
CA ASN A 213 6.27 16.77 14.69
C ASN A 213 5.72 15.38 15.05
N TYR A 214 6.54 14.37 14.96
CA TYR A 214 6.23 13.00 15.36
C TYR A 214 7.49 12.34 15.93
N PRO A 215 7.35 11.40 16.88
CA PRO A 215 8.49 10.65 17.41
C PRO A 215 9.06 9.73 16.32
N ASP A 216 10.36 9.45 16.42
CA ASP A 216 11.00 8.48 15.54
C ASP A 216 10.42 7.08 15.82
N PRO A 217 9.91 6.37 14.81
CA PRO A 217 9.37 5.02 14.98
C PRO A 217 10.40 4.04 15.59
N GLU A 218 11.68 4.17 15.27
CA GLU A 218 12.73 3.31 15.80
C GLU A 218 12.95 3.55 17.30
N GLU A 219 12.91 4.80 17.76
CA GLU A 219 12.98 5.14 19.18
C GLU A 219 11.79 4.57 19.95
N LEU A 220 10.58 4.63 19.39
CA LEU A 220 9.39 4.02 19.98
C LEU A 220 9.48 2.51 20.07
N LEU A 221 9.96 1.85 19.01
CA LEU A 221 10.14 0.40 18.99
C LEU A 221 11.18 -0.05 20.03
N ASN A 222 12.27 0.69 20.15
CA ASN A 222 13.32 0.38 21.13
C ASN A 222 12.87 0.62 22.58
N SER A 223 12.00 1.64 22.82
CA SER A 223 11.54 2.01 24.16
C SER A 223 10.37 1.14 24.65
N TYR A 224 9.42 0.82 23.80
CA TYR A 224 8.16 0.19 24.19
C TYR A 224 7.91 -1.18 23.54
N GLY A 225 8.71 -1.56 22.57
CA GLY A 225 8.53 -2.79 21.80
C GLY A 225 7.43 -2.69 20.72
N GLY A 226 7.55 -3.56 19.72
CA GLY A 226 6.62 -3.60 18.59
C GLY A 226 5.19 -3.97 19.00
N ASP A 227 5.02 -4.85 19.97
CA ASP A 227 3.69 -5.31 20.41
C ASP A 227 2.89 -4.20 21.09
N SER A 228 3.54 -3.33 21.88
CA SER A 228 2.88 -2.18 22.49
C SER A 228 2.37 -1.19 21.45
N LEU A 229 3.21 -0.87 20.46
CA LEU A 229 2.84 0.04 19.37
C LEU A 229 1.72 -0.55 18.50
N ARG A 230 1.82 -1.83 18.13
CA ARG A 230 0.78 -2.52 17.36
C ARG A 230 -0.54 -2.57 18.10
N ALA A 231 -0.54 -2.95 19.36
CA ALA A 231 -1.76 -3.00 20.17
C ALA A 231 -2.39 -1.63 20.35
N TYR A 232 -1.59 -0.57 20.51
CA TYR A 232 -2.07 0.82 20.54
C TYR A 232 -2.78 1.20 19.23
N LEU A 233 -2.18 0.91 18.09
CA LEU A 233 -2.74 1.25 16.78
C LEU A 233 -3.98 0.43 16.44
N ILE A 234 -3.96 -0.89 16.69
CA ILE A 234 -5.10 -1.78 16.42
C ILE A 234 -6.31 -1.43 17.30
N ASN A 235 -6.08 -1.00 18.55
CA ASN A 235 -7.15 -0.59 19.46
C ASN A 235 -7.57 0.88 19.31
N SER A 236 -7.17 1.53 18.23
CA SER A 236 -7.44 2.96 18.00
C SER A 236 -8.54 3.18 16.94
N PRO A 237 -9.06 4.41 16.82
CA PRO A 237 -10.01 4.76 15.75
C PRO A 237 -9.48 4.56 14.32
N VAL A 238 -8.16 4.48 14.15
CA VAL A 238 -7.50 4.31 12.84
C VAL A 238 -8.03 3.10 12.07
N VAL A 239 -8.29 1.99 12.75
CA VAL A 239 -8.82 0.76 12.11
C VAL A 239 -10.26 0.92 11.61
N ARG A 240 -10.95 1.98 11.99
CA ARG A 240 -12.30 2.33 11.51
C ARG A 240 -12.30 3.45 10.47
N GLY A 241 -11.14 3.78 9.90
CA GLY A 241 -11.00 4.86 8.93
C GLY A 241 -11.07 6.26 9.53
N GLU A 242 -11.00 6.39 10.86
CA GLU A 242 -11.05 7.66 11.58
C GLU A 242 -9.63 8.15 11.92
N PRO A 243 -9.39 9.47 12.00
CA PRO A 243 -8.08 10.00 12.33
C PRO A 243 -7.68 9.71 13.78
N LEU A 244 -6.41 9.38 14.00
CA LEU A 244 -5.78 9.22 15.30
C LEU A 244 -4.78 10.35 15.53
N LYS A 245 -4.90 11.08 16.63
CA LYS A 245 -3.80 11.89 17.16
C LYS A 245 -2.86 10.95 17.91
N PHE A 246 -1.66 10.76 17.37
CA PHE A 246 -0.69 9.87 17.97
C PHE A 246 -0.20 10.42 19.31
N SER A 247 -0.16 9.58 20.32
CA SER A 247 0.36 9.91 21.65
C SER A 247 1.33 8.83 22.11
N GLU A 248 2.54 9.21 22.46
CA GLU A 248 3.52 8.32 23.07
C GLU A 248 3.04 7.80 24.44
N GLU A 249 2.36 8.65 25.21
CA GLU A 249 1.73 8.23 26.45
C GLU A 249 0.70 7.11 26.25
N GLY A 250 -0.04 7.15 25.13
CA GLY A 250 -0.96 6.08 24.75
C GLY A 250 -0.27 4.74 24.55
N VAL A 251 0.91 4.72 23.89
CA VAL A 251 1.73 3.51 23.75
C VAL A 251 2.24 3.03 25.10
N GLN A 252 2.72 3.95 25.95
CA GLN A 252 3.17 3.64 27.31
C GLN A 252 2.05 3.02 28.16
N LEU A 253 0.82 3.50 28.03
CA LEU A 253 -0.33 2.94 28.74
C LEU A 253 -0.60 1.48 28.34
N VAL A 254 -0.49 1.15 27.07
CA VAL A 254 -0.60 -0.24 26.59
C VAL A 254 0.50 -1.12 27.20
N THR A 255 1.74 -0.65 27.17
CA THR A 255 2.86 -1.36 27.81
C THR A 255 2.56 -1.64 29.27
N ARG A 256 2.18 -0.61 30.01
CA ARG A 256 1.94 -0.70 31.47
C ARG A 256 0.73 -1.55 31.82
N ASN A 257 -0.36 -1.44 31.06
CA ASN A 257 -1.64 -2.06 31.45
C ASN A 257 -1.87 -3.43 30.84
N ILE A 258 -1.15 -3.78 29.77
CA ILE A 258 -1.35 -5.04 29.04
C ILE A 258 -0.06 -5.86 29.02
N ILE A 259 1.02 -5.33 28.46
CA ILE A 259 2.24 -6.10 28.20
C ILE A 259 2.96 -6.48 29.49
N LEU A 260 3.16 -5.52 30.38
CA LEU A 260 3.87 -5.76 31.65
C LEU A 260 3.11 -6.73 32.57
N PRO A 261 1.78 -6.63 32.78
CA PRO A 261 1.03 -7.62 33.55
C PRO A 261 1.14 -9.04 32.99
N LEU A 262 1.05 -9.17 31.65
CA LEU A 262 1.21 -10.47 31.00
C LEU A 262 2.62 -11.03 31.21
N TRP A 263 3.65 -10.23 30.98
CA TRP A 263 5.05 -10.58 31.18
C TRP A 263 5.33 -10.95 32.63
N ASN A 264 4.86 -10.14 33.57
CA ASN A 264 5.08 -10.39 35.01
C ASN A 264 4.38 -11.66 35.47
N SER A 265 3.17 -11.96 34.97
CA SER A 265 2.47 -13.20 35.27
C SER A 265 3.24 -14.42 34.76
N TYR A 266 3.75 -14.36 33.53
CA TYR A 266 4.58 -15.42 32.98
C TYR A 266 5.91 -15.56 33.72
N SER A 267 6.59 -14.46 34.00
CA SER A 267 7.86 -14.45 34.74
C SER A 267 7.70 -15.02 36.15
N PHE A 268 6.63 -14.65 36.84
CA PHE A 268 6.30 -15.20 38.16
C PHE A 268 6.07 -16.70 38.06
N PHE A 269 5.21 -17.13 37.15
CA PHE A 269 4.94 -18.57 36.95
C PHE A 269 6.21 -19.36 36.63
N SER A 270 6.99 -18.92 35.68
CA SER A 270 8.20 -19.64 35.23
C SER A 270 9.25 -19.71 36.32
N THR A 271 9.40 -18.65 37.11
CA THR A 271 10.36 -18.63 38.22
C THR A 271 10.03 -19.70 39.25
N TYR A 272 8.77 -19.80 39.69
CA TYR A 272 8.36 -20.79 40.69
C TYR A 272 8.23 -22.21 40.13
N ALA A 273 7.75 -22.35 38.88
CA ALA A 273 7.73 -23.64 38.22
C ALA A 273 9.14 -24.24 38.06
N ASN A 274 10.13 -23.43 37.75
CA ASN A 274 11.53 -23.87 37.68
C ASN A 274 12.09 -24.19 39.08
N ALA A 275 11.74 -23.40 40.13
CA ALA A 275 12.20 -23.66 41.48
C ALA A 275 11.63 -24.93 42.04
N ASP A 276 10.40 -25.28 41.69
CA ASP A 276 9.70 -26.48 42.15
C ASP A 276 9.89 -27.67 41.19
N ASP A 277 10.71 -27.52 40.13
CA ASP A 277 10.97 -28.52 39.08
C ASP A 277 9.69 -29.08 38.44
N ILE A 278 8.70 -28.21 38.24
CA ILE A 278 7.40 -28.59 37.65
C ILE A 278 7.54 -28.74 36.13
N SER A 279 7.12 -29.89 35.63
CA SER A 279 7.07 -30.20 34.20
C SER A 279 5.63 -30.31 33.68
N PHE A 280 5.43 -30.28 32.35
CA PHE A 280 4.12 -30.53 31.76
C PHE A 280 3.48 -31.86 32.14
N LYS A 281 4.30 -32.90 32.45
CA LYS A 281 3.81 -34.21 32.94
C LYS A 281 3.13 -34.10 34.29
N ASP A 282 3.49 -33.10 35.11
CA ASP A 282 2.87 -32.91 36.41
C ASP A 282 1.49 -32.28 36.33
N LEU A 283 1.13 -31.65 35.22
CA LEU A 283 -0.21 -31.14 34.95
C LEU A 283 -1.24 -32.29 34.87
N GLU A 284 -0.83 -33.48 34.42
CA GLU A 284 -1.70 -34.66 34.36
C GLU A 284 -2.12 -35.14 35.74
N LYS A 285 -1.32 -34.78 36.78
CA LYS A 285 -1.58 -35.09 38.20
C LYS A 285 -2.37 -34.02 38.92
N ALA A 286 -2.74 -32.94 38.22
CA ALA A 286 -3.43 -31.81 38.82
C ALA A 286 -4.83 -32.25 39.33
N SER A 287 -5.25 -31.72 40.50
CA SER A 287 -6.55 -31.98 41.08
C SER A 287 -7.68 -31.69 40.10
N PRO A 288 -8.76 -32.50 40.07
CA PRO A 288 -9.94 -32.21 39.28
C PRO A 288 -10.45 -30.78 39.51
N VAL A 289 -11.03 -30.14 38.47
CA VAL A 289 -11.42 -28.72 38.52
C VAL A 289 -12.39 -28.43 39.67
N GLN A 290 -13.31 -29.35 39.95
CA GLN A 290 -14.29 -29.23 41.05
C GLN A 290 -13.67 -29.16 42.45
N ASP A 291 -12.46 -29.73 42.60
CA ASP A 291 -11.77 -29.85 43.90
C ASP A 291 -10.76 -28.68 44.10
N ARG A 292 -10.65 -27.78 43.10
CA ARG A 292 -9.77 -26.63 43.18
C ARG A 292 -10.44 -25.45 43.89
N THR A 293 -9.62 -24.46 44.25
CA THR A 293 -10.12 -23.21 44.85
C THR A 293 -11.14 -22.52 43.98
N MET A 294 -11.97 -21.65 44.55
CA MET A 294 -12.95 -20.88 43.82
C MET A 294 -12.27 -19.95 42.78
N MET A 295 -11.11 -19.44 43.11
CA MET A 295 -10.30 -18.58 42.19
C MET A 295 -9.81 -19.38 40.96
N ASP A 296 -9.27 -20.59 41.19
CA ASP A 296 -8.82 -21.47 40.12
C ASP A 296 -9.97 -21.88 39.20
N ARG A 297 -11.09 -22.21 39.78
CA ARG A 297 -12.32 -22.58 39.05
C ARG A 297 -12.84 -21.41 38.22
N TRP A 298 -12.80 -20.21 38.77
CA TRP A 298 -13.19 -18.98 38.04
C TRP A 298 -12.30 -18.73 36.87
N ILE A 299 -10.97 -18.73 37.02
CA ILE A 299 -10.05 -18.46 35.90
C ILE A 299 -10.15 -19.51 34.80
N ILE A 300 -10.27 -20.78 35.15
CA ILE A 300 -10.42 -21.86 34.20
C ILE A 300 -11.74 -21.75 33.42
N SER A 301 -12.82 -21.28 34.05
CA SER A 301 -14.09 -21.05 33.35
C SER A 301 -14.07 -19.79 32.48
N SER A 302 -13.27 -18.77 32.83
CA SER A 302 -13.18 -17.51 32.11
C SER A 302 -12.27 -17.59 30.88
N MET A 303 -11.20 -18.37 30.92
CA MET A 303 -10.26 -18.53 29.82
C MET A 303 -10.88 -19.05 28.52
N PRO A 304 -11.70 -20.10 28.51
CA PRO A 304 -12.33 -20.57 27.28
C PRO A 304 -13.25 -19.52 26.63
N VAL A 305 -13.92 -18.70 27.43
CA VAL A 305 -14.77 -17.62 26.94
C VAL A 305 -13.90 -16.56 26.20
N SER A 306 -12.79 -16.15 26.82
CA SER A 306 -11.84 -15.21 26.19
C SER A 306 -11.23 -15.81 24.92
N TYR A 307 -10.84 -17.09 24.95
CA TYR A 307 -10.30 -17.79 23.79
C TYR A 307 -11.33 -17.90 22.65
N THR A 308 -12.59 -18.20 22.98
CA THR A 308 -13.68 -18.25 21.99
C THR A 308 -13.91 -16.89 21.35
N HIS A 309 -13.88 -15.80 22.13
CA HIS A 309 -14.02 -14.45 21.60
C HIS A 309 -12.86 -14.07 20.67
N LEU A 310 -11.63 -14.41 21.01
CA LEU A 310 -10.47 -14.19 20.16
C LEU A 310 -10.60 -14.95 18.82
N ARG A 311 -10.98 -16.24 18.89
CA ARG A 311 -11.18 -17.04 17.66
C ARG A 311 -12.39 -16.60 16.83
N ALA A 312 -13.46 -16.12 17.44
CA ALA A 312 -14.62 -15.61 16.71
C ALA A 312 -14.27 -14.37 15.87
N HIS A 313 -13.32 -13.55 16.32
CA HIS A 313 -12.81 -12.44 15.53
C HIS A 313 -11.96 -12.89 14.33
N GLU A 314 -11.29 -14.04 14.42
CA GLU A 314 -10.52 -14.60 13.29
C GLU A 314 -11.43 -15.20 12.20
N THR A 315 -12.67 -15.54 12.52
CA THR A 315 -13.62 -16.16 11.58
C THR A 315 -14.63 -15.19 10.95
N CYS A 316 -14.58 -13.92 11.33
CA CYS A 316 -15.46 -12.85 10.82
C CYS A 316 -14.77 -11.91 9.84
N LEU A 317 -13.60 -12.29 9.32
CA LEU A 317 -12.90 -11.56 8.25
C LEU A 317 -13.11 -12.27 6.91
#